data_6572c7ff998f73ef726eb67045d1c5a8
#
_entry.id   6572c7ff998f73ef726eb67045d1c5a8
#
_cell.length_a   1.000
_cell.length_b   1.000
_cell.length_c   1.000
_cell.angle_alpha   90.00
_cell.angle_beta   90.00
_cell.angle_gamma   90.00
#
_symmetry.space_group_name_H-M   'P 1'
#
loop_
_entity.id
_entity.type
_entity.pdbx_description
1 polymer ?
#
loop_
_entity_poly.entity_id
_entity_poly.type
_entity_poly.pdbx_seq_one_letter_code
_entity_poly.pdbx_strand_id
1 'polypeptide(L)'
;TRDLRKLSGIWALLPFTGTLTMITAASMAGVPLTNGFISKEMFFTELLANLSGPVMVVSAIVATLAGIFAVSYSIRLVHGVFFDGPLGKQVPNKDAHEPALGMRLPAIILATLCILVGIFPALLAGAMVNSVTRASLMQPNFEGVHLAIWHGFNAPLVMSLIALIGGTLFYFALAKDGKLRKIDLDPSFGRFQGRILFDLFLKHLLLNSRKIKQATENGSLQSYLLWIVLFSIVMVGLPLFNQGLTTGTRELTHAPWVAIVLWLTLFSGCWMMLWFHHERIKAVLISGAVGLVVTMVFITLSAPDLALTQITVDIVTTVLLLMSLSLLPQLTPYESSRSRRWRDASLAIAGGLGIGWISWLILTRDHNSISWFFMQQSIPLGGGSNVVNVILVDFRVFDTFGELIVLGIAAIGALCLMDGMRAHGTTMTQGLTYRFNPSPLMLRITASWILPLALVVSTYIFMRGHNYPGGGFIAGLITAMALIIQYIVLGQEQAERMIGARSGRLYEIWIGSGLTIAGLTGIAAWFWSRPFLTSAHIYVEPPLLGKMHLASAVVFDLGVYITVVGATMLLISVLGDSRHSSMSGPIPNGDK
;
A
#
# COMPACT_ATOMS: atom_id res chain seq x y z
N THR A 1 6.66 20.59 -28.76
CA THR A 1 7.44 21.55 -27.98
C THR A 1 6.64 22.09 -26.80
N ARG A 2 7.32 22.44 -25.72
CA ARG A 2 6.74 23.14 -24.54
C ARG A 2 7.03 24.65 -24.56
N ASP A 3 7.69 25.13 -25.58
CA ASP A 3 8.03 26.53 -25.71
C ASP A 3 6.87 27.28 -26.34
N LEU A 4 6.19 28.13 -25.55
CA LEU A 4 5.06 28.96 -25.99
C LEU A 4 5.43 29.94 -27.14
N ARG A 5 6.72 30.28 -27.30
CA ARG A 5 7.20 31.16 -28.39
C ARG A 5 7.15 30.47 -29.76
N LYS A 6 7.06 29.15 -29.77
CA LYS A 6 7.03 28.28 -30.95
C LYS A 6 5.64 27.73 -31.27
N LEU A 7 4.64 28.05 -30.47
CA LEU A 7 3.27 27.56 -30.61
C LEU A 7 2.34 28.74 -30.86
N SER A 8 1.56 28.70 -31.94
CA SER A 8 0.56 29.72 -32.28
C SER A 8 -0.44 29.17 -33.28
N GLY A 9 -1.67 29.66 -33.26
CA GLY A 9 -2.69 29.32 -34.24
C GLY A 9 -3.16 27.87 -34.24
N ILE A 10 -3.00 27.14 -33.14
CA ILE A 10 -3.33 25.70 -33.06
C ILE A 10 -4.85 25.45 -33.00
N TRP A 11 -5.66 26.50 -32.85
CA TRP A 11 -7.11 26.37 -32.79
C TRP A 11 -7.71 25.61 -33.98
N ALA A 12 -7.19 25.85 -35.18
CA ALA A 12 -7.69 25.19 -36.39
C ALA A 12 -7.45 23.65 -36.39
N LEU A 13 -6.42 23.20 -35.68
CA LEU A 13 -6.04 21.77 -35.60
C LEU A 13 -6.64 21.07 -34.37
N LEU A 14 -6.80 21.78 -33.27
CA LEU A 14 -7.20 21.24 -31.96
C LEU A 14 -8.32 22.10 -31.34
N PRO A 15 -9.49 22.25 -31.99
CA PRO A 15 -10.55 23.11 -31.49
C PRO A 15 -11.18 22.56 -30.18
N PHE A 16 -11.33 21.25 -30.06
CA PHE A 16 -11.89 20.63 -28.86
C PHE A 16 -10.96 20.77 -27.66
N THR A 17 -9.68 20.44 -27.85
CA THR A 17 -8.65 20.63 -26.81
C THR A 17 -8.51 22.13 -26.44
N GLY A 18 -8.63 23.03 -27.41
CA GLY A 18 -8.63 24.47 -27.18
C GLY A 18 -9.80 24.92 -26.31
N THR A 19 -11.01 24.41 -26.58
CA THR A 19 -12.20 24.70 -25.76
C THR A 19 -12.03 24.23 -24.31
N LEU A 20 -11.54 23.00 -24.09
CA LEU A 20 -11.26 22.50 -22.74
C LEU A 20 -10.21 23.37 -22.04
N THR A 21 -9.16 23.78 -22.77
CA THR A 21 -8.11 24.65 -22.22
C THR A 21 -8.68 26.03 -21.87
N MET A 22 -9.58 26.59 -22.66
CA MET A 22 -10.23 27.88 -22.34
C MET A 22 -11.07 27.77 -21.06
N ILE A 23 -11.84 26.70 -20.87
CA ILE A 23 -12.63 26.47 -19.65
C ILE A 23 -11.72 26.37 -18.43
N THR A 24 -10.66 25.57 -18.52
CA THR A 24 -9.74 25.40 -17.39
C THR A 24 -8.92 26.65 -17.12
N ALA A 25 -8.49 27.37 -18.14
CA ALA A 25 -7.81 28.66 -18.00
C ALA A 25 -8.72 29.74 -17.39
N ALA A 26 -10.01 29.76 -17.74
CA ALA A 26 -10.99 30.65 -17.13
C ALA A 26 -11.14 30.32 -15.63
N SER A 27 -11.14 29.05 -15.26
CA SER A 27 -11.14 28.65 -13.85
C SER A 27 -9.85 29.08 -13.14
N MET A 28 -8.68 28.89 -13.74
CA MET A 28 -7.40 29.38 -13.19
C MET A 28 -7.36 30.90 -13.03
N ALA A 29 -7.97 31.63 -13.93
CA ALA A 29 -8.12 33.10 -13.85
C ALA A 29 -9.08 33.54 -12.74
N GLY A 30 -9.95 32.65 -12.28
CA GLY A 30 -11.01 32.96 -11.32
C GLY A 30 -12.18 33.70 -11.97
N VAL A 31 -12.60 33.26 -13.17
CA VAL A 31 -13.80 33.76 -13.82
C VAL A 31 -15.06 33.31 -13.08
N PRO A 32 -16.07 34.18 -12.85
CA PRO A 32 -17.32 33.78 -12.23
C PRO A 32 -17.94 32.52 -12.84
N LEU A 33 -18.68 31.76 -12.04
CA LEU A 33 -19.27 30.46 -12.39
C LEU A 33 -18.27 29.31 -12.61
N THR A 34 -17.03 29.48 -12.20
CA THR A 34 -16.04 28.41 -12.15
C THR A 34 -15.62 28.12 -10.71
N ASN A 35 -15.15 26.91 -10.43
CA ASN A 35 -14.65 26.54 -9.10
C ASN A 35 -13.48 27.42 -8.63
N GLY A 36 -12.63 27.89 -9.56
CA GLY A 36 -11.51 28.78 -9.28
C GLY A 36 -11.94 30.15 -8.75
N PHE A 37 -13.10 30.66 -9.18
CA PHE A 37 -13.67 31.90 -8.61
C PHE A 37 -14.02 31.73 -7.15
N ILE A 38 -14.75 30.68 -6.80
CA ILE A 38 -15.18 30.40 -5.43
C ILE A 38 -13.96 30.21 -4.50
N SER A 39 -12.99 29.41 -4.93
CA SER A 39 -11.76 29.19 -4.18
C SER A 39 -11.00 30.50 -3.92
N LYS A 40 -10.91 31.36 -4.92
CA LYS A 40 -10.21 32.65 -4.84
C LYS A 40 -10.95 33.65 -3.93
N GLU A 41 -12.28 33.69 -4.03
CA GLU A 41 -13.11 34.54 -3.19
C GLU A 41 -13.03 34.12 -1.72
N MET A 42 -13.11 32.81 -1.43
CA MET A 42 -12.90 32.29 -0.09
C MET A 42 -11.52 32.62 0.46
N PHE A 43 -10.47 32.45 -0.35
CA PHE A 43 -9.11 32.82 0.06
C PHE A 43 -9.00 34.30 0.44
N PHE A 44 -9.58 35.20 -0.34
CA PHE A 44 -9.59 36.63 -0.02
C PHE A 44 -10.43 36.93 1.22
N THR A 45 -11.55 36.23 1.42
CA THR A 45 -12.40 36.38 2.60
C THR A 45 -11.65 36.00 3.86
N GLU A 46 -11.04 34.82 3.88
CA GLU A 46 -10.27 34.32 5.02
C GLU A 46 -9.01 35.17 5.29
N LEU A 47 -8.37 35.67 4.25
CA LEU A 47 -7.23 36.57 4.39
C LEU A 47 -7.62 37.86 5.09
N LEU A 48 -8.77 38.46 4.73
CA LEU A 48 -9.26 39.69 5.34
C LEU A 48 -9.84 39.47 6.73
N ALA A 49 -10.39 38.29 7.01
CA ALA A 49 -10.97 37.96 8.31
C ALA A 49 -9.93 37.64 9.39
N ASN A 50 -8.84 36.94 9.00
CA ASN A 50 -7.85 36.43 9.96
C ASN A 50 -6.63 37.33 10.14
N LEU A 51 -6.43 38.33 9.31
CA LEU A 51 -5.33 39.28 9.42
C LEU A 51 -5.85 40.66 9.84
N SER A 52 -5.02 41.42 10.52
CA SER A 52 -5.35 42.77 10.99
C SER A 52 -4.19 43.74 10.78
N GLY A 53 -4.50 45.04 10.78
CA GLY A 53 -3.52 46.11 10.70
C GLY A 53 -2.72 46.14 9.36
N PRO A 54 -1.48 46.62 9.38
CA PRO A 54 -0.66 46.75 8.16
C PRO A 54 -0.41 45.44 7.42
N VAL A 55 -0.35 44.31 8.14
CA VAL A 55 -0.13 42.98 7.55
C VAL A 55 -1.31 42.57 6.66
N MET A 56 -2.53 42.86 7.09
CA MET A 56 -3.73 42.62 6.29
C MET A 56 -3.67 43.39 4.96
N VAL A 57 -3.35 44.67 5.02
CA VAL A 57 -3.30 45.54 3.83
C VAL A 57 -2.23 45.06 2.85
N VAL A 58 -1.02 44.80 3.33
CA VAL A 58 0.08 44.31 2.50
C VAL A 58 -0.27 42.96 1.86
N SER A 59 -0.82 42.05 2.65
CA SER A 59 -1.23 40.73 2.17
C SER A 59 -2.35 40.83 1.13
N ALA A 60 -3.33 41.69 1.32
CA ALA A 60 -4.41 41.92 0.37
C ALA A 60 -3.89 42.47 -0.95
N ILE A 61 -2.96 43.44 -0.91
CA ILE A 61 -2.31 44.00 -2.14
C ILE A 61 -1.53 42.88 -2.86
N VAL A 62 -0.69 42.14 -2.14
CA VAL A 62 0.12 41.06 -2.74
C VAL A 62 -0.78 39.97 -3.33
N ALA A 63 -1.84 39.57 -2.64
CA ALA A 63 -2.79 38.58 -3.12
C ALA A 63 -3.56 39.08 -4.38
N THR A 64 -3.93 40.35 -4.42
CA THR A 64 -4.57 40.97 -5.61
C THR A 64 -3.61 41.05 -6.79
N LEU A 65 -2.34 41.41 -6.57
CA LEU A 65 -1.29 41.40 -7.60
C LEU A 65 -1.04 39.98 -8.13
N ALA A 66 -0.98 38.99 -7.24
CA ALA A 66 -0.89 37.60 -7.64
C ALA A 66 -2.10 37.16 -8.50
N GLY A 67 -3.30 37.62 -8.15
CA GLY A 67 -4.50 37.49 -8.97
C GLY A 67 -4.40 38.11 -10.36
N ILE A 68 -3.86 39.32 -10.47
CA ILE A 68 -3.60 40.00 -11.76
C ILE A 68 -2.66 39.17 -12.64
N PHE A 69 -1.56 38.67 -12.08
CA PHE A 69 -0.64 37.81 -12.82
C PHE A 69 -1.27 36.45 -13.20
N ALA A 70 -2.13 35.89 -12.33
CA ALA A 70 -2.85 34.65 -12.63
C ALA A 70 -3.75 34.81 -13.86
N VAL A 71 -4.50 35.88 -13.95
CA VAL A 71 -5.32 36.21 -15.11
C VAL A 71 -4.44 36.41 -16.36
N SER A 72 -3.36 37.17 -16.22
CA SER A 72 -2.48 37.48 -17.34
C SER A 72 -1.82 36.24 -17.95
N TYR A 73 -1.31 35.32 -17.15
CA TYR A 73 -0.70 34.11 -17.69
C TYR A 73 -1.76 33.14 -18.23
N SER A 74 -2.98 33.10 -17.68
CA SER A 74 -4.07 32.29 -18.21
C SER A 74 -4.51 32.77 -19.60
N ILE A 75 -4.64 34.09 -19.80
CA ILE A 75 -4.92 34.66 -21.11
C ILE A 75 -3.75 34.38 -22.07
N ARG A 76 -2.52 34.54 -21.62
CA ARG A 76 -1.32 34.26 -22.42
C ARG A 76 -1.29 32.79 -22.88
N LEU A 77 -1.67 31.85 -22.03
CA LEU A 77 -1.72 30.44 -22.39
C LEU A 77 -2.74 30.21 -23.51
N VAL A 78 -3.94 30.74 -23.38
CA VAL A 78 -5.01 30.54 -24.37
C VAL A 78 -4.71 31.32 -25.68
N HIS A 79 -4.51 32.63 -25.56
CA HIS A 79 -4.32 33.50 -26.73
C HIS A 79 -3.00 33.22 -27.47
N GLY A 80 -1.92 32.91 -26.71
CA GLY A 80 -0.61 32.66 -27.32
C GLY A 80 -0.49 31.31 -28.02
N VAL A 81 -1.24 30.28 -27.55
CA VAL A 81 -1.16 28.92 -28.11
C VAL A 81 -2.20 28.69 -29.19
N PHE A 82 -3.47 29.00 -28.90
CA PHE A 82 -4.57 28.66 -29.78
C PHE A 82 -4.91 29.72 -30.81
N PHE A 83 -4.64 30.99 -30.52
CA PHE A 83 -4.90 32.12 -31.41
C PHE A 83 -3.59 32.75 -31.85
N ASP A 84 -3.65 33.74 -32.75
CA ASP A 84 -2.47 34.46 -33.21
C ASP A 84 -1.94 35.42 -32.14
N GLY A 85 -1.34 34.85 -31.10
CA GLY A 85 -0.71 35.61 -30.04
C GLY A 85 0.60 36.28 -30.49
N PRO A 86 1.05 37.33 -29.77
CA PRO A 86 2.23 38.12 -30.16
C PRO A 86 3.56 37.35 -30.08
N LEU A 87 3.55 36.12 -29.57
CA LEU A 87 4.77 35.37 -29.28
C LEU A 87 5.08 34.23 -30.26
N GLY A 88 4.13 33.77 -31.04
CA GLY A 88 4.34 32.63 -31.93
C GLY A 88 3.77 32.86 -33.33
N LYS A 89 4.45 32.39 -34.35
CA LYS A 89 4.01 32.46 -35.75
C LYS A 89 4.07 31.13 -36.48
N GLN A 90 4.41 30.03 -35.82
CA GLN A 90 4.59 28.76 -36.50
C GLN A 90 3.85 27.62 -35.77
N VAL A 91 3.05 26.87 -36.52
CA VAL A 91 2.55 25.59 -36.11
C VAL A 91 3.66 24.56 -36.30
N PRO A 92 4.20 23.96 -35.26
CA PRO A 92 5.39 23.10 -35.34
C PRO A 92 5.20 21.84 -36.19
N ASN A 93 3.96 21.35 -36.26
CA ASN A 93 3.60 20.15 -37.03
C ASN A 93 2.20 20.30 -37.61
N LYS A 94 2.08 20.20 -38.92
CA LYS A 94 0.81 20.28 -39.64
C LYS A 94 -0.05 18.99 -39.46
N ASP A 95 0.57 17.87 -39.06
CA ASP A 95 -0.10 16.62 -38.86
C ASP A 95 -0.71 16.46 -37.43
N ALA A 96 -0.65 17.54 -36.63
CA ALA A 96 -1.26 17.53 -35.31
C ALA A 96 -2.78 17.38 -35.44
N HIS A 97 -3.32 16.41 -34.72
CA HIS A 97 -4.74 16.10 -34.71
C HIS A 97 -5.23 15.93 -33.27
N GLU A 98 -6.54 16.00 -33.08
CA GLU A 98 -7.15 15.79 -31.76
C GLU A 98 -6.80 14.40 -31.19
N PRO A 99 -6.44 14.33 -29.90
CA PRO A 99 -6.12 13.07 -29.23
C PRO A 99 -7.31 12.11 -29.25
N ALA A 100 -7.05 10.80 -29.12
CA ALA A 100 -8.09 9.78 -28.99
C ALA A 100 -8.99 10.06 -27.79
N LEU A 101 -10.23 9.61 -27.85
CA LEU A 101 -11.28 9.88 -26.85
C LEU A 101 -10.85 9.48 -25.42
N GLY A 102 -10.13 8.37 -25.28
CA GLY A 102 -9.59 7.92 -23.98
C GLY A 102 -8.61 8.91 -23.35
N MET A 103 -7.83 9.67 -24.15
CA MET A 103 -6.94 10.71 -23.64
C MET A 103 -7.66 12.03 -23.35
N ARG A 104 -8.78 12.29 -24.01
CA ARG A 104 -9.60 13.50 -23.78
C ARG A 104 -10.55 13.34 -22.57
N LEU A 105 -10.98 12.14 -22.27
CA LEU A 105 -11.97 11.86 -21.24
C LEU A 105 -11.61 12.45 -19.86
N PRO A 106 -10.39 12.29 -19.32
CA PRO A 106 -10.01 12.91 -18.05
C PRO A 106 -10.10 14.45 -18.08
N ALA A 107 -9.68 15.07 -19.18
CA ALA A 107 -9.77 16.53 -19.35
C ALA A 107 -11.21 17.01 -19.44
N ILE A 108 -12.09 16.27 -20.12
CA ILE A 108 -13.54 16.54 -20.19
C ILE A 108 -14.15 16.49 -18.79
N ILE A 109 -13.89 15.41 -18.04
CA ILE A 109 -14.41 15.25 -16.68
C ILE A 109 -13.96 16.42 -15.79
N LEU A 110 -12.69 16.75 -15.81
CA LEU A 110 -12.16 17.84 -14.99
C LEU A 110 -12.72 19.21 -15.39
N ALA A 111 -12.81 19.52 -16.69
CA ALA A 111 -13.38 20.76 -17.17
C ALA A 111 -14.89 20.88 -16.81
N THR A 112 -15.62 19.77 -16.94
CA THR A 112 -17.04 19.70 -16.52
C THR A 112 -17.18 19.92 -15.02
N LEU A 113 -16.33 19.29 -14.20
CA LEU A 113 -16.32 19.48 -12.75
C LEU A 113 -15.97 20.93 -12.36
N CYS A 114 -15.07 21.59 -13.09
CA CYS A 114 -14.77 23.01 -12.86
C CYS A 114 -16.02 23.89 -12.97
N ILE A 115 -16.88 23.62 -13.94
CA ILE A 115 -18.15 24.36 -14.16
C ILE A 115 -19.19 23.92 -13.13
N LEU A 116 -19.40 22.61 -12.97
CA LEU A 116 -20.42 22.08 -12.05
C LEU A 116 -20.19 22.51 -10.61
N VAL A 117 -18.95 22.43 -10.12
CA VAL A 117 -18.61 22.91 -8.78
C VAL A 117 -18.73 24.44 -8.70
N GLY A 118 -18.44 25.15 -9.78
CA GLY A 118 -18.64 26.60 -9.86
C GLY A 118 -20.11 27.03 -9.76
N ILE A 119 -21.03 26.22 -10.31
CA ILE A 119 -22.48 26.49 -10.30
C ILE A 119 -23.18 25.93 -9.05
N PHE A 120 -22.76 24.73 -8.59
CA PHE A 120 -23.37 24.04 -7.45
C PHE A 120 -22.33 23.73 -6.35
N PRO A 121 -21.66 24.74 -5.76
CA PRO A 121 -20.55 24.53 -4.85
C PRO A 121 -20.96 23.81 -3.58
N ALA A 122 -22.08 24.20 -2.97
CA ALA A 122 -22.56 23.61 -1.73
C ALA A 122 -22.92 22.12 -1.89
N LEU A 123 -23.56 21.76 -3.02
CA LEU A 123 -23.99 20.41 -3.29
C LEU A 123 -22.82 19.45 -3.57
N LEU A 124 -21.87 19.89 -4.40
CA LEU A 124 -20.80 19.02 -4.90
C LEU A 124 -19.53 19.02 -4.02
N ALA A 125 -19.19 20.16 -3.44
CA ALA A 125 -17.97 20.31 -2.64
C ALA A 125 -18.22 20.55 -1.14
N GLY A 126 -19.43 20.98 -0.74
CA GLY A 126 -19.72 21.40 0.62
C GLY A 126 -19.45 20.34 1.68
N ALA A 127 -19.95 19.12 1.48
CA ALA A 127 -19.75 18.02 2.42
C ALA A 127 -18.27 17.66 2.58
N MET A 128 -17.54 17.59 1.47
CA MET A 128 -16.12 17.28 1.46
C MET A 128 -15.30 18.38 2.13
N VAL A 129 -15.52 19.65 1.78
CA VAL A 129 -14.82 20.80 2.37
C VAL A 129 -15.07 20.84 3.88
N ASN A 130 -16.31 20.67 4.32
CA ASN A 130 -16.65 20.68 5.74
C ASN A 130 -15.98 19.53 6.51
N SER A 131 -15.93 18.33 5.94
CA SER A 131 -15.26 17.19 6.54
C SER A 131 -13.75 17.43 6.68
N VAL A 132 -13.10 17.95 5.62
CA VAL A 132 -11.68 18.27 5.63
C VAL A 132 -11.38 19.40 6.64
N THR A 133 -12.21 20.44 6.68
CA THR A 133 -12.04 21.56 7.61
C THR A 133 -12.17 21.11 9.07
N ARG A 134 -13.19 20.30 9.39
CA ARG A 134 -13.36 19.72 10.73
C ARG A 134 -12.16 18.88 11.15
N ALA A 135 -11.66 18.03 10.24
CA ALA A 135 -10.50 17.20 10.50
C ALA A 135 -9.22 18.04 10.70
N SER A 136 -9.02 19.08 9.88
CA SER A 136 -7.83 19.94 9.94
C SER A 136 -7.81 20.82 11.20
N LEU A 137 -8.97 21.32 11.63
CA LEU A 137 -9.09 22.14 12.82
C LEU A 137 -9.21 21.32 14.11
N MET A 138 -9.35 19.98 14.00
CA MET A 138 -9.64 19.08 15.14
C MET A 138 -10.89 19.52 15.96
N GLN A 139 -11.84 20.17 15.30
CA GLN A 139 -13.07 20.68 15.91
C GLN A 139 -14.30 19.97 15.31
N PRO A 140 -14.86 18.94 15.99
CA PRO A 140 -16.02 18.21 15.49
C PRO A 140 -17.29 19.07 15.38
N ASN A 141 -17.40 20.13 16.22
CA ASN A 141 -18.56 21.02 16.28
C ASN A 141 -18.43 22.29 15.39
N PHE A 142 -17.51 22.28 14.44
CA PHE A 142 -17.38 23.39 13.50
C PHE A 142 -18.66 23.53 12.67
N GLU A 143 -19.25 24.72 12.65
CA GLU A 143 -20.54 25.01 11.98
C GLU A 143 -20.53 24.78 10.47
N GLY A 144 -19.34 24.64 9.90
CA GLY A 144 -19.15 24.39 8.47
C GLY A 144 -18.88 25.67 7.67
N VAL A 145 -18.31 25.48 6.48
CA VAL A 145 -18.04 26.57 5.54
C VAL A 145 -19.25 26.70 4.60
N HIS A 146 -19.84 27.89 4.54
CA HIS A 146 -20.89 28.21 3.58
C HIS A 146 -20.29 28.50 2.21
N LEU A 147 -20.44 27.55 1.30
CA LEU A 147 -20.05 27.70 -0.10
C LEU A 147 -21.25 28.26 -0.89
N ALA A 148 -21.18 29.50 -1.32
CA ALA A 148 -22.18 30.12 -2.17
C ALA A 148 -21.53 30.75 -3.41
N ILE A 149 -22.32 30.89 -4.47
CA ILE A 149 -21.86 31.54 -5.72
C ILE A 149 -21.71 33.06 -5.51
N TRP A 150 -22.53 33.61 -4.62
CA TRP A 150 -22.63 35.03 -4.40
C TRP A 150 -22.74 35.34 -2.91
N HIS A 151 -21.82 36.18 -2.42
CA HIS A 151 -21.78 36.63 -1.02
C HIS A 151 -22.07 38.12 -0.86
N GLY A 152 -22.67 38.74 -1.88
CA GLY A 152 -22.92 40.18 -1.89
C GLY A 152 -21.74 41.01 -2.41
N PHE A 153 -21.90 42.35 -2.36
CA PHE A 153 -20.82 43.28 -2.71
C PHE A 153 -19.88 43.44 -1.52
N ASN A 154 -18.80 42.68 -1.53
CA ASN A 154 -17.80 42.64 -0.48
C ASN A 154 -16.39 42.96 -1.01
N ALA A 155 -15.42 43.20 -0.11
CA ALA A 155 -14.04 43.50 -0.48
C ALA A 155 -13.38 42.37 -1.28
N PRO A 156 -13.56 41.07 -0.97
CA PRO A 156 -13.08 39.94 -1.80
C PRO A 156 -13.54 40.01 -3.25
N LEU A 157 -14.80 40.34 -3.51
CA LEU A 157 -15.33 40.49 -4.85
C LEU A 157 -14.64 41.64 -5.61
N VAL A 158 -14.44 42.79 -4.94
CA VAL A 158 -13.73 43.93 -5.52
C VAL A 158 -12.29 43.54 -5.90
N MET A 159 -11.59 42.83 -5.00
CA MET A 159 -10.24 42.32 -5.26
C MET A 159 -10.22 41.36 -6.48
N SER A 160 -11.22 40.49 -6.59
CA SER A 160 -11.38 39.57 -7.72
C SER A 160 -11.65 40.30 -9.02
N LEU A 161 -12.49 41.36 -9.02
CA LEU A 161 -12.74 42.20 -10.19
C LEU A 161 -11.49 42.99 -10.62
N ILE A 162 -10.77 43.57 -9.65
CA ILE A 162 -9.49 44.27 -9.92
C ILE A 162 -8.49 43.28 -10.54
N ALA A 163 -8.44 42.04 -10.03
CA ALA A 163 -7.56 41.01 -10.59
C ALA A 163 -7.93 40.65 -12.03
N LEU A 164 -9.22 40.46 -12.34
CA LEU A 164 -9.71 40.14 -13.68
C LEU A 164 -9.46 41.27 -14.68
N ILE A 165 -9.90 42.48 -14.35
CA ILE A 165 -9.75 43.66 -15.21
C ILE A 165 -8.27 44.03 -15.34
N GLY A 166 -7.56 44.15 -14.23
CA GLY A 166 -6.15 44.51 -14.19
C GLY A 166 -5.27 43.49 -14.92
N GLY A 167 -5.52 42.20 -14.75
CA GLY A 167 -4.77 41.15 -15.45
C GLY A 167 -5.01 41.13 -16.95
N THR A 168 -6.25 41.37 -17.37
CA THR A 168 -6.59 41.49 -18.79
C THR A 168 -5.93 42.72 -19.44
N LEU A 169 -6.04 43.87 -18.78
CA LEU A 169 -5.39 45.11 -19.26
C LEU A 169 -3.87 44.98 -19.27
N PHE A 170 -3.29 44.40 -18.25
CA PHE A 170 -1.84 44.17 -18.16
C PHE A 170 -1.35 43.27 -19.28
N TYR A 171 -2.06 42.17 -19.59
CA TYR A 171 -1.71 41.31 -20.71
C TYR A 171 -1.75 42.05 -22.05
N PHE A 172 -2.85 42.73 -22.35
CA PHE A 172 -2.99 43.42 -23.65
C PHE A 172 -2.05 44.62 -23.79
N ALA A 173 -1.77 45.36 -22.71
CA ALA A 173 -0.79 46.43 -22.71
C ALA A 173 0.63 45.92 -23.06
N LEU A 174 1.03 44.78 -22.48
CA LEU A 174 2.32 44.16 -22.79
C LEU A 174 2.33 43.52 -24.19
N ALA A 175 1.20 42.97 -24.64
CA ALA A 175 1.07 42.34 -25.94
C ALA A 175 1.16 43.38 -27.10
N LYS A 176 0.49 44.57 -26.95
CA LYS A 176 0.39 45.59 -27.95
C LYS A 176 1.76 46.17 -28.35
N ASP A 177 2.65 46.37 -27.40
CA ASP A 177 3.98 46.98 -27.66
C ASP A 177 5.04 45.94 -28.08
N GLY A 178 4.70 44.69 -28.23
CA GLY A 178 5.67 43.61 -28.47
C GLY A 178 6.71 43.47 -27.35
N LYS A 179 6.48 44.11 -26.20
CA LYS A 179 7.36 44.06 -25.02
C LYS A 179 7.50 42.66 -24.47
N LEU A 180 6.44 41.83 -24.54
CA LEU A 180 6.50 40.42 -24.18
C LEU A 180 7.55 39.62 -24.96
N ARG A 181 7.89 40.06 -26.18
CA ARG A 181 8.93 39.45 -27.02
C ARG A 181 10.33 40.01 -26.69
N LYS A 182 10.39 41.24 -26.15
CA LYS A 182 11.63 41.95 -25.83
C LYS A 182 12.10 41.79 -24.38
N ILE A 183 11.28 41.24 -23.53
CA ILE A 183 11.68 40.90 -22.16
C ILE A 183 12.53 39.60 -22.20
N ASP A 184 13.67 39.69 -22.84
CA ASP A 184 14.82 38.84 -22.51
C ASP A 184 15.44 39.51 -21.28
N LEU A 185 15.17 38.97 -20.12
CA LEU A 185 15.87 39.35 -18.91
C LEU A 185 17.35 39.15 -19.15
N ASP A 186 18.04 40.26 -19.23
CA ASP A 186 19.44 40.44 -19.56
C ASP A 186 20.34 39.35 -18.94
N PRO A 187 21.36 38.89 -19.68
CA PRO A 187 22.36 37.92 -19.19
C PRO A 187 23.01 38.26 -17.84
N SER A 188 22.97 39.52 -17.40
CA SER A 188 23.47 39.94 -16.08
C SER A 188 22.78 39.27 -14.90
N PHE A 189 21.49 38.94 -15.02
CA PHE A 189 20.72 38.14 -14.05
C PHE A 189 20.72 36.64 -14.36
N GLY A 190 21.41 36.21 -15.42
CA GLY A 190 21.36 34.84 -15.93
C GLY A 190 21.79 33.78 -14.91
N ARG A 191 22.67 34.14 -13.97
CA ARG A 191 23.06 33.21 -12.86
C ARG A 191 21.98 33.00 -11.81
N PHE A 192 21.02 33.93 -11.69
CA PHE A 192 19.88 33.88 -10.77
C PHE A 192 18.55 33.58 -11.46
N GLN A 193 18.56 33.14 -12.72
CA GLN A 193 17.34 32.69 -13.36
C GLN A 193 16.78 31.48 -12.58
N GLY A 194 15.51 31.55 -12.19
CA GLY A 194 14.85 30.47 -11.43
C GLY A 194 14.97 29.11 -12.12
N ARG A 195 15.03 29.09 -13.45
CA ARG A 195 15.29 27.87 -14.24
C ARG A 195 16.67 27.28 -13.94
N ILE A 196 17.72 28.10 -13.93
CA ILE A 196 19.10 27.63 -13.66
C ILE A 196 19.22 27.14 -12.21
N LEU A 197 18.63 27.88 -11.27
CA LEU A 197 18.58 27.46 -9.86
C LEU A 197 17.81 26.16 -9.69
N PHE A 198 16.68 26.01 -10.38
CA PHE A 198 15.90 24.78 -10.35
C PHE A 198 16.66 23.60 -10.98
N ASP A 199 17.29 23.81 -12.14
CA ASP A 199 18.10 22.79 -12.82
C ASP A 199 19.31 22.37 -11.97
N LEU A 200 19.97 23.33 -11.29
CA LEU A 200 21.04 23.06 -10.34
C LEU A 200 20.54 22.30 -9.12
N PHE A 201 19.41 22.72 -8.53
CA PHE A 201 18.77 22.03 -7.42
C PHE A 201 18.41 20.60 -7.81
N LEU A 202 17.75 20.43 -8.95
CA LEU A 202 17.36 19.12 -9.46
C LEU A 202 18.57 18.23 -9.74
N LYS A 203 19.64 18.81 -10.34
CA LYS A 203 20.90 18.10 -10.56
C LYS A 203 21.54 17.62 -9.25
N HIS A 204 21.61 18.48 -8.23
CA HIS A 204 22.15 18.12 -6.94
C HIS A 204 21.27 17.10 -6.20
N LEU A 205 19.95 17.27 -6.29
CA LEU A 205 18.98 16.32 -5.75
C LEU A 205 19.17 14.93 -6.37
N LEU A 206 19.24 14.86 -7.71
CA LEU A 206 19.44 13.59 -8.42
C LEU A 206 20.82 12.96 -8.13
N LEU A 207 21.87 13.78 -8.04
CA LEU A 207 23.21 13.29 -7.69
C LEU A 207 23.26 12.75 -6.26
N ASN A 208 22.64 13.46 -5.31
CA ASN A 208 22.57 13.01 -3.92
C ASN A 208 21.68 11.80 -3.77
N SER A 209 20.53 11.76 -4.45
CA SER A 209 19.65 10.58 -4.48
C SER A 209 20.37 9.35 -5.04
N ARG A 210 21.18 9.51 -6.10
CA ARG A 210 22.02 8.41 -6.62
C ARG A 210 23.05 7.92 -5.61
N LYS A 211 23.70 8.84 -4.88
CA LYS A 211 24.68 8.47 -3.82
C LYS A 211 23.98 7.73 -2.67
N ILE A 212 22.83 8.25 -2.23
CA ILE A 212 22.02 7.59 -1.20
C ILE A 212 21.58 6.21 -1.69
N LYS A 213 21.04 6.15 -2.92
CA LYS A 213 20.65 4.87 -3.54
C LYS A 213 21.81 3.88 -3.57
N GLN A 214 23.00 4.28 -4.02
CA GLN A 214 24.17 3.40 -4.07
C GLN A 214 24.62 2.94 -2.69
N ALA A 215 24.45 3.76 -1.65
CA ALA A 215 24.77 3.40 -0.28
C ALA A 215 23.73 2.45 0.33
N THR A 216 22.45 2.67 0.04
CA THR A 216 21.33 1.88 0.58
C THR A 216 20.98 0.66 -0.28
N GLU A 217 21.02 0.79 -1.61
CA GLU A 217 20.67 -0.26 -2.58
C GLU A 217 21.92 -0.72 -3.35
N ASN A 218 22.84 -1.35 -2.65
CA ASN A 218 24.07 -1.90 -3.25
C ASN A 218 23.95 -3.34 -3.73
N GLY A 219 22.72 -3.89 -3.77
CA GLY A 219 22.46 -5.29 -4.16
C GLY A 219 22.77 -6.31 -3.05
N SER A 220 23.24 -5.87 -1.89
CA SER A 220 23.52 -6.76 -0.76
C SER A 220 22.35 -6.78 0.21
N LEU A 221 21.68 -7.95 0.35
CA LEU A 221 20.61 -8.16 1.32
C LEU A 221 21.03 -7.81 2.75
N GLN A 222 22.29 -8.09 3.10
CA GLN A 222 22.85 -7.74 4.42
C GLN A 222 22.88 -6.23 4.66
N SER A 223 23.19 -5.43 3.63
CA SER A 223 23.15 -3.97 3.75
C SER A 223 21.71 -3.46 3.93
N TYR A 224 20.75 -4.08 3.27
CA TYR A 224 19.33 -3.73 3.44
C TYR A 224 18.86 -4.01 4.87
N LEU A 225 19.14 -5.21 5.37
CA LEU A 225 18.84 -5.57 6.75
C LEU A 225 19.52 -4.64 7.77
N LEU A 226 20.79 -4.28 7.53
CA LEU A 226 21.51 -3.31 8.36
C LEU A 226 20.74 -1.99 8.49
N TRP A 227 20.33 -1.41 7.34
CA TRP A 227 19.62 -0.13 7.32
C TRP A 227 18.25 -0.22 7.97
N ILE A 228 17.50 -1.31 7.73
CA ILE A 228 16.17 -1.53 8.32
C ILE A 228 16.29 -1.62 9.85
N VAL A 229 17.20 -2.46 10.35
CA VAL A 229 17.37 -2.67 11.80
C VAL A 229 17.91 -1.40 12.47
N LEU A 230 18.91 -0.74 11.87
CA LEU A 230 19.45 0.52 12.39
C LEU A 230 18.38 1.62 12.46
N PHE A 231 17.61 1.79 11.41
CA PHE A 231 16.52 2.76 11.37
C PHE A 231 15.47 2.45 12.45
N SER A 232 15.09 1.17 12.59
CA SER A 232 14.13 0.74 13.61
C SER A 232 14.64 1.03 15.03
N ILE A 233 15.91 0.74 15.32
CA ILE A 233 16.53 1.05 16.63
C ILE A 233 16.50 2.56 16.90
N VAL A 234 16.85 3.38 15.91
CA VAL A 234 16.86 4.84 16.05
C VAL A 234 15.46 5.39 16.25
N MET A 235 14.50 4.98 15.42
CA MET A 235 13.12 5.48 15.47
C MET A 235 12.40 5.12 16.77
N VAL A 236 12.70 3.96 17.34
CA VAL A 236 12.13 3.53 18.62
C VAL A 236 12.93 4.09 19.80
N GLY A 237 14.25 4.17 19.67
CA GLY A 237 15.12 4.66 20.73
C GLY A 237 14.96 6.15 21.02
N LEU A 238 14.82 7.00 20.00
CA LEU A 238 14.69 8.45 20.18
C LEU A 238 13.54 8.89 21.10
N PRO A 239 12.29 8.41 20.93
CA PRO A 239 11.19 8.74 21.83
C PRO A 239 11.42 8.24 23.27
N LEU A 240 12.04 7.05 23.42
CA LEU A 240 12.30 6.47 24.73
C LEU A 240 13.31 7.30 25.54
N PHE A 241 14.34 7.84 24.90
CA PHE A 241 15.32 8.72 25.55
C PHE A 241 14.66 10.02 26.07
N ASN A 242 13.69 10.55 25.35
CA ASN A 242 13.02 11.81 25.70
C ASN A 242 11.99 11.67 26.84
N GLN A 243 11.43 10.47 27.04
CA GLN A 243 10.32 10.26 27.98
C GLN A 243 10.76 9.73 29.37
N GLY A 244 12.05 9.51 29.58
CA GLY A 244 12.59 8.94 30.81
C GLY A 244 12.32 7.42 30.95
N LEU A 245 13.39 6.69 31.18
CA LEU A 245 13.41 5.22 31.25
C LEU A 245 13.07 4.69 32.66
N THR A 246 11.97 5.16 33.26
CA THR A 246 11.55 4.65 34.58
C THR A 246 10.81 3.34 34.42
N THR A 247 11.25 2.32 35.15
CA THR A 247 10.53 1.03 35.27
C THR A 247 9.20 1.23 35.99
N GLY A 248 8.20 0.43 35.63
CA GLY A 248 6.91 0.44 36.32
C GLY A 248 6.98 -0.28 37.68
N THR A 249 5.93 -0.15 38.46
CA THR A 249 5.78 -0.68 39.82
C THR A 249 4.93 -1.93 39.90
N ARG A 250 4.48 -2.47 38.76
CA ARG A 250 3.62 -3.65 38.71
C ARG A 250 4.37 -4.87 39.22
N GLU A 251 3.72 -5.63 40.09
CA GLU A 251 4.27 -6.89 40.61
C GLU A 251 4.43 -7.93 39.49
N LEU A 252 5.58 -8.59 39.49
CA LEU A 252 5.89 -9.64 38.53
C LEU A 252 5.17 -10.93 38.92
N THR A 253 4.45 -11.53 37.99
CA THR A 253 3.82 -12.85 38.17
C THR A 253 4.88 -13.95 38.22
N HIS A 254 4.68 -14.93 39.08
CA HIS A 254 5.56 -16.12 39.17
C HIS A 254 5.53 -16.87 37.83
N ALA A 255 6.71 -17.11 37.26
CA ALA A 255 6.85 -17.88 36.04
C ALA A 255 6.65 -19.38 36.37
N PRO A 256 5.66 -20.10 35.77
CA PRO A 256 5.51 -21.51 35.96
C PRO A 256 6.74 -22.26 35.38
N TRP A 257 7.08 -23.42 35.97
CA TRP A 257 8.23 -24.21 35.52
C TRP A 257 8.19 -24.56 34.02
N VAL A 258 6.97 -24.77 33.47
CA VAL A 258 6.76 -25.02 32.04
C VAL A 258 7.27 -23.86 31.18
N ALA A 259 6.99 -22.63 31.59
CA ALA A 259 7.47 -21.43 30.87
C ALA A 259 9.01 -21.36 30.86
N ILE A 260 9.66 -21.74 31.98
CA ILE A 260 11.11 -21.77 32.08
C ILE A 260 11.70 -22.83 31.13
N VAL A 261 11.12 -24.04 31.07
CA VAL A 261 11.56 -25.08 30.13
C VAL A 261 11.38 -24.65 28.70
N LEU A 262 10.23 -24.08 28.35
CA LEU A 262 9.98 -23.56 26.98
C LEU A 262 10.96 -22.46 26.62
N TRP A 263 11.24 -21.52 27.55
CA TRP A 263 12.23 -20.46 27.34
C TRP A 263 13.64 -21.01 27.10
N LEU A 264 14.07 -21.97 27.91
CA LEU A 264 15.38 -22.63 27.73
C LEU A 264 15.45 -23.39 26.39
N THR A 265 14.37 -24.06 25.99
CA THR A 265 14.29 -24.74 24.69
C THR A 265 14.35 -23.74 23.53
N LEU A 266 13.63 -22.62 23.63
CA LEU A 266 13.66 -21.54 22.65
C LEU A 266 15.08 -20.96 22.52
N PHE A 267 15.73 -20.65 23.66
CA PHE A 267 17.08 -20.12 23.70
C PHE A 267 18.08 -21.10 23.07
N SER A 268 17.98 -22.40 23.42
CA SER A 268 18.85 -23.44 22.83
C SER A 268 18.65 -23.57 21.32
N GLY A 269 17.40 -23.49 20.83
CA GLY A 269 17.08 -23.49 19.41
C GLY A 269 17.70 -22.29 18.67
N CYS A 270 17.55 -21.09 19.22
CA CYS A 270 18.18 -19.88 18.68
C CYS A 270 19.72 -20.00 18.66
N TRP A 271 20.31 -20.57 19.72
CA TRP A 271 21.76 -20.81 19.79
C TRP A 271 22.24 -21.83 18.76
N MET A 272 21.50 -22.93 18.57
CA MET A 272 21.77 -23.90 17.50
C MET A 272 21.65 -23.27 16.13
N MET A 273 20.70 -22.36 15.91
CA MET A 273 20.56 -21.64 14.64
C MET A 273 21.82 -20.84 14.33
N LEU A 274 22.40 -20.13 15.33
CA LEU A 274 23.66 -19.39 15.17
C LEU A 274 24.83 -20.32 14.81
N TRP A 275 24.84 -21.53 15.33
CA TRP A 275 25.91 -22.49 15.05
C TRP A 275 25.81 -23.11 13.66
N PHE A 276 24.58 -23.47 13.23
CA PHE A 276 24.33 -24.19 11.97
C PHE A 276 23.85 -23.30 10.82
N HIS A 277 23.92 -21.98 10.94
CA HIS A 277 23.40 -21.07 9.92
C HIS A 277 24.04 -21.22 8.53
N HIS A 278 25.25 -21.79 8.43
CA HIS A 278 25.90 -22.10 7.16
C HIS A 278 25.30 -23.29 6.43
N GLU A 279 24.68 -24.22 7.15
CA GLU A 279 24.03 -25.40 6.60
C GLU A 279 22.53 -25.13 6.44
N ARG A 280 22.13 -24.69 5.24
CA ARG A 280 20.78 -24.17 5.00
C ARG A 280 19.67 -25.13 5.40
N ILE A 281 19.80 -26.44 5.10
CA ILE A 281 18.78 -27.45 5.45
C ILE A 281 18.64 -27.52 6.98
N LYS A 282 19.76 -27.61 7.72
CA LYS A 282 19.72 -27.64 9.19
C LYS A 282 19.12 -26.37 9.76
N ALA A 283 19.48 -25.21 9.19
CA ALA A 283 18.92 -23.92 9.61
C ALA A 283 17.39 -23.88 9.45
N VAL A 284 16.84 -24.34 8.33
CA VAL A 284 15.39 -24.39 8.10
C VAL A 284 14.71 -25.35 9.07
N LEU A 285 15.28 -26.54 9.30
CA LEU A 285 14.71 -27.51 10.27
C LEU A 285 14.72 -26.96 11.71
N ILE A 286 15.82 -26.30 12.11
CA ILE A 286 15.91 -25.65 13.43
C ILE A 286 14.89 -24.51 13.54
N SER A 287 14.71 -23.71 12.48
CA SER A 287 13.71 -22.65 12.45
C SER A 287 12.29 -23.20 12.65
N GLY A 288 11.92 -24.30 11.99
CA GLY A 288 10.64 -24.97 12.19
C GLY A 288 10.48 -25.52 13.61
N ALA A 289 11.55 -26.08 14.20
CA ALA A 289 11.53 -26.52 15.60
C ALA A 289 11.33 -25.36 16.58
N VAL A 290 11.97 -24.21 16.34
CA VAL A 290 11.77 -22.97 17.12
C VAL A 290 10.33 -22.51 17.02
N GLY A 291 9.74 -22.50 15.81
CA GLY A 291 8.32 -22.15 15.59
C GLY A 291 7.37 -23.08 16.37
N LEU A 292 7.65 -24.38 16.41
CA LEU A 292 6.89 -25.32 17.22
C LEU A 292 6.93 -24.98 18.72
N VAL A 293 8.10 -24.56 19.23
CA VAL A 293 8.22 -24.11 20.64
C VAL A 293 7.39 -22.84 20.86
N VAL A 294 7.39 -21.90 19.92
CA VAL A 294 6.53 -20.69 19.99
C VAL A 294 5.06 -21.07 20.01
N THR A 295 4.64 -22.05 19.21
CA THR A 295 3.27 -22.60 19.25
C THR A 295 2.92 -23.12 20.65
N MET A 296 3.82 -23.86 21.31
CA MET A 296 3.62 -24.33 22.68
C MET A 296 3.53 -23.19 23.70
N VAL A 297 4.29 -22.11 23.50
CA VAL A 297 4.16 -20.89 24.32
C VAL A 297 2.77 -20.29 24.18
N PHE A 298 2.23 -20.17 22.96
CA PHE A 298 0.85 -19.67 22.76
C PHE A 298 -0.20 -20.54 23.45
N ILE A 299 -0.05 -21.88 23.41
CA ILE A 299 -0.95 -22.80 24.12
C ILE A 299 -0.90 -22.57 25.64
N THR A 300 0.32 -22.44 26.20
CA THR A 300 0.48 -22.20 27.66
C THR A 300 -0.05 -20.85 28.12
N LEU A 301 -0.09 -19.85 27.19
CA LEU A 301 -0.66 -18.53 27.43
C LEU A 301 -2.17 -18.45 27.12
N SER A 302 -2.84 -19.59 26.90
CA SER A 302 -4.28 -19.64 26.57
C SER A 302 -4.67 -18.88 25.30
N ALA A 303 -3.80 -18.90 24.29
CA ALA A 303 -4.01 -18.26 23.00
C ALA A 303 -4.14 -19.32 21.87
N PRO A 304 -5.22 -20.12 21.82
CA PRO A 304 -5.34 -21.25 20.89
C PRO A 304 -5.45 -20.82 19.43
N ASP A 305 -6.06 -19.68 19.12
CA ASP A 305 -6.12 -19.14 17.74
C ASP A 305 -4.71 -18.83 17.22
N LEU A 306 -3.88 -18.17 18.04
CA LEU A 306 -2.51 -17.87 17.67
C LEU A 306 -1.67 -19.13 17.51
N ALA A 307 -1.89 -20.15 18.37
CA ALA A 307 -1.20 -21.42 18.26
C ALA A 307 -1.54 -22.16 16.95
N LEU A 308 -2.82 -22.21 16.57
CA LEU A 308 -3.27 -22.82 15.32
C LEU A 308 -2.72 -22.07 14.09
N THR A 309 -2.72 -20.74 14.14
CA THR A 309 -2.16 -19.92 13.07
C THR A 309 -0.66 -20.16 12.95
N GLN A 310 0.07 -20.11 14.07
CA GLN A 310 1.53 -20.30 14.09
C GLN A 310 1.95 -21.63 13.49
N ILE A 311 1.34 -22.75 13.93
CA ILE A 311 1.71 -24.07 13.42
C ILE A 311 1.41 -24.22 11.91
N THR A 312 0.28 -23.69 11.43
CA THR A 312 -0.08 -23.77 10.01
C THR A 312 0.83 -22.91 9.14
N VAL A 313 1.16 -21.70 9.59
CA VAL A 313 2.11 -20.80 8.90
C VAL A 313 3.51 -21.42 8.88
N ASP A 314 3.99 -21.96 9.99
CA ASP A 314 5.33 -22.56 10.08
C ASP A 314 5.49 -23.76 9.13
N ILE A 315 4.47 -24.61 9.01
CA ILE A 315 4.50 -25.73 8.08
C ILE A 315 4.58 -25.23 6.64
N VAL A 316 3.71 -24.29 6.26
CA VAL A 316 3.71 -23.72 4.89
C VAL A 316 5.04 -23.04 4.59
N THR A 317 5.54 -22.22 5.51
CA THR A 317 6.80 -21.49 5.35
C THR A 317 7.98 -22.45 5.26
N THR A 318 8.03 -23.49 6.09
CA THR A 318 9.09 -24.50 6.05
C THR A 318 9.09 -25.24 4.71
N VAL A 319 7.93 -25.60 4.18
CA VAL A 319 7.82 -26.25 2.87
C VAL A 319 8.27 -25.30 1.75
N LEU A 320 7.85 -24.04 1.76
CA LEU A 320 8.29 -23.03 0.80
C LEU A 320 9.81 -22.83 0.85
N LEU A 321 10.40 -22.76 2.04
CA LEU A 321 11.84 -22.64 2.22
C LEU A 321 12.58 -23.89 1.72
N LEU A 322 12.10 -25.09 2.02
CA LEU A 322 12.69 -26.32 1.52
C LEU A 322 12.61 -26.42 -0.01
N MET A 323 11.50 -26.00 -0.61
CA MET A 323 11.38 -25.91 -2.07
C MET A 323 12.37 -24.89 -2.64
N SER A 324 12.51 -23.74 -2.04
CA SER A 324 13.46 -22.68 -2.46
C SER A 324 14.91 -23.16 -2.32
N LEU A 325 15.23 -23.92 -1.26
CA LEU A 325 16.58 -24.46 -1.05
C LEU A 325 17.03 -25.42 -2.16
N SER A 326 16.10 -26.06 -2.86
CA SER A 326 16.44 -26.93 -4.00
C SER A 326 17.02 -26.14 -5.20
N LEU A 327 16.80 -24.83 -5.25
CA LEU A 327 17.33 -23.92 -6.25
C LEU A 327 18.66 -23.26 -5.83
N LEU A 328 19.09 -23.47 -4.59
CA LEU A 328 20.24 -22.80 -4.00
C LEU A 328 21.34 -23.82 -3.60
N PRO A 329 22.63 -23.41 -3.54
CA PRO A 329 23.70 -24.25 -3.00
C PRO A 329 23.41 -24.67 -1.56
N GLN A 330 23.84 -25.86 -1.17
CA GLN A 330 23.56 -26.40 0.17
C GLN A 330 24.22 -25.61 1.32
N LEU A 331 25.38 -25.02 1.04
CA LEU A 331 26.16 -24.24 2.00
C LEU A 331 26.12 -22.75 1.63
N THR A 332 26.06 -21.89 2.64
CA THR A 332 26.24 -20.45 2.43
C THR A 332 27.72 -20.11 2.34
N PRO A 333 28.11 -19.10 1.54
CA PRO A 333 29.51 -18.62 1.53
C PRO A 333 29.92 -18.16 2.93
N TYR A 334 31.16 -18.46 3.33
CA TYR A 334 31.70 -17.95 4.59
C TYR A 334 31.88 -16.45 4.54
N GLU A 335 31.49 -15.76 5.59
CA GLU A 335 31.69 -14.33 5.72
C GLU A 335 33.17 -14.00 5.86
N SER A 336 33.67 -13.15 4.96
CA SER A 336 35.11 -12.91 4.79
C SER A 336 35.73 -11.93 5.80
N SER A 337 34.93 -11.10 6.51
CA SER A 337 35.44 -9.99 7.33
C SER A 337 35.04 -10.07 8.80
N ARG A 338 36.06 -10.06 9.71
CA ARG A 338 35.83 -9.95 11.16
C ARG A 338 35.08 -8.67 11.53
N SER A 339 35.41 -7.55 10.88
CA SER A 339 34.73 -6.26 11.11
C SER A 339 33.23 -6.32 10.84
N ARG A 340 32.83 -7.03 9.80
CA ARG A 340 31.44 -7.25 9.44
C ARG A 340 30.69 -8.06 10.51
N ARG A 341 31.29 -9.14 10.98
CA ARG A 341 30.71 -9.97 12.07
C ARG A 341 30.50 -9.17 13.35
N TRP A 342 31.48 -8.35 13.73
CA TRP A 342 31.36 -7.50 14.91
C TRP A 342 30.28 -6.42 14.76
N ARG A 343 30.18 -5.82 13.58
CA ARG A 343 29.12 -4.86 13.27
C ARG A 343 27.74 -5.52 13.39
N ASP A 344 27.55 -6.67 12.76
CA ASP A 344 26.27 -7.37 12.74
C ASP A 344 25.91 -7.91 14.13
N ALA A 345 26.89 -8.40 14.89
CA ALA A 345 26.71 -8.81 16.29
C ALA A 345 26.33 -7.63 17.19
N SER A 346 27.01 -6.47 17.07
CA SER A 346 26.66 -5.28 17.85
C SER A 346 25.25 -4.78 17.55
N LEU A 347 24.85 -4.82 16.29
CA LEU A 347 23.51 -4.42 15.88
C LEU A 347 22.44 -5.39 16.40
N ALA A 348 22.70 -6.70 16.34
CA ALA A 348 21.80 -7.73 16.88
C ALA A 348 21.65 -7.62 18.39
N ILE A 349 22.75 -7.40 19.11
CA ILE A 349 22.74 -7.19 20.57
C ILE A 349 21.96 -5.91 20.92
N ALA A 350 22.24 -4.80 20.23
CA ALA A 350 21.53 -3.54 20.47
C ALA A 350 20.02 -3.66 20.22
N GLY A 351 19.64 -4.31 19.11
CA GLY A 351 18.23 -4.58 18.80
C GLY A 351 17.56 -5.50 19.82
N GLY A 352 18.23 -6.60 20.19
CA GLY A 352 17.72 -7.55 21.17
C GLY A 352 17.55 -6.94 22.57
N LEU A 353 18.56 -6.19 23.04
CA LEU A 353 18.50 -5.48 24.32
C LEU A 353 17.44 -4.36 24.27
N GLY A 354 17.32 -3.65 23.15
CA GLY A 354 16.30 -2.61 22.96
C GLY A 354 14.88 -3.18 23.05
N ILE A 355 14.58 -4.27 22.32
CA ILE A 355 13.28 -4.94 22.39
C ILE A 355 13.02 -5.51 23.78
N GLY A 356 14.03 -6.16 24.38
CA GLY A 356 13.92 -6.70 25.74
C GLY A 356 13.60 -5.62 26.76
N TRP A 357 14.28 -4.47 26.67
CA TRP A 357 14.03 -3.32 27.53
C TRP A 357 12.64 -2.73 27.36
N ILE A 358 12.19 -2.55 26.12
CA ILE A 358 10.83 -2.07 25.84
C ILE A 358 9.77 -3.02 26.37
N SER A 359 9.95 -4.33 26.15
CA SER A 359 9.07 -5.36 26.69
C SER A 359 9.00 -5.29 28.21
N TRP A 360 10.15 -5.12 28.87
CA TRP A 360 10.22 -4.94 30.32
C TRP A 360 9.47 -3.70 30.80
N LEU A 361 9.67 -2.56 30.13
CA LEU A 361 8.98 -1.31 30.46
C LEU A 361 7.46 -1.44 30.32
N ILE A 362 6.98 -2.13 29.27
CA ILE A 362 5.54 -2.34 29.03
C ILE A 362 4.96 -3.29 30.08
N LEU A 363 5.63 -4.40 30.36
CA LEU A 363 5.14 -5.43 31.28
C LEU A 363 5.12 -4.97 32.74
N THR A 364 6.00 -4.03 33.12
CA THR A 364 6.09 -3.51 34.49
C THR A 364 5.23 -2.29 34.76
N ARG A 365 4.59 -1.70 33.72
CA ARG A 365 3.71 -0.54 33.88
C ARG A 365 2.25 -0.94 33.90
N ASP A 366 1.48 -0.29 34.76
CA ASP A 366 0.03 -0.37 34.71
C ASP A 366 -0.49 0.41 33.52
N HIS A 367 -1.39 -0.19 32.77
CA HIS A 367 -2.03 0.43 31.62
C HIS A 367 -3.53 0.13 31.63
N ASN A 368 -4.32 1.10 31.23
CA ASN A 368 -5.73 0.91 31.01
C ASN A 368 -5.95 0.13 29.71
N SER A 369 -6.22 -1.15 29.84
CA SER A 369 -6.50 -2.00 28.69
C SER A 369 -7.94 -1.83 28.21
N ILE A 370 -8.15 -1.78 26.90
CA ILE A 370 -9.47 -1.82 26.27
C ILE A 370 -9.99 -3.24 26.11
N SER A 371 -9.27 -4.24 26.59
CA SER A 371 -9.62 -5.66 26.43
C SER A 371 -10.98 -6.00 27.05
N TRP A 372 -11.33 -5.36 28.18
CA TRP A 372 -12.64 -5.54 28.81
C TRP A 372 -13.80 -5.15 27.88
N PHE A 373 -13.63 -4.11 27.06
CA PHE A 373 -14.62 -3.72 26.06
C PHE A 373 -14.84 -4.84 25.03
N PHE A 374 -13.77 -5.38 24.48
CA PHE A 374 -13.86 -6.47 23.50
C PHE A 374 -14.50 -7.72 24.10
N MET A 375 -14.14 -8.08 25.33
CA MET A 375 -14.71 -9.23 26.03
C MET A 375 -16.22 -9.06 26.31
N GLN A 376 -16.67 -7.85 26.64
CA GLN A 376 -18.09 -7.60 26.92
C GLN A 376 -18.91 -7.42 25.64
N GLN A 377 -18.32 -6.81 24.60
CA GLN A 377 -19.06 -6.39 23.40
C GLN A 377 -18.95 -7.39 22.23
N SER A 378 -18.11 -8.41 22.32
CA SER A 378 -17.94 -9.38 21.23
C SER A 378 -19.23 -10.10 20.86
N ILE A 379 -20.05 -10.51 21.84
CA ILE A 379 -21.35 -11.16 21.61
C ILE A 379 -22.43 -10.14 21.22
N PRO A 380 -22.66 -9.04 21.98
CA PRO A 380 -23.76 -8.12 21.67
C PRO A 380 -23.59 -7.35 20.36
N LEU A 381 -22.37 -6.92 20.04
CA LEU A 381 -22.07 -6.13 18.85
C LEU A 381 -21.54 -6.98 17.71
N GLY A 382 -20.58 -7.87 17.99
CA GLY A 382 -19.92 -8.70 16.97
C GLY A 382 -20.61 -10.03 16.72
N GLY A 383 -21.56 -10.45 17.57
CA GLY A 383 -22.31 -11.70 17.40
C GLY A 383 -21.52 -12.99 17.62
N GLY A 384 -20.25 -12.94 18.03
CA GLY A 384 -19.39 -14.11 18.18
C GLY A 384 -18.80 -14.25 19.59
N SER A 385 -18.63 -15.49 20.06
CA SER A 385 -17.98 -15.76 21.35
C SER A 385 -16.46 -15.88 21.25
N ASN A 386 -15.91 -16.06 20.05
CA ASN A 386 -14.47 -15.98 19.83
C ASN A 386 -14.03 -14.53 19.69
N VAL A 387 -13.61 -13.94 20.82
CA VAL A 387 -13.22 -12.53 20.89
C VAL A 387 -12.09 -12.19 19.91
N VAL A 388 -11.12 -13.08 19.71
CA VAL A 388 -9.99 -12.88 18.80
C VAL A 388 -10.49 -12.74 17.36
N ASN A 389 -11.31 -13.67 16.91
CA ASN A 389 -11.88 -13.63 15.56
C ASN A 389 -12.77 -12.39 15.37
N VAL A 390 -13.65 -12.09 16.34
CA VAL A 390 -14.53 -10.90 16.28
C VAL A 390 -13.73 -9.59 16.17
N ILE A 391 -12.61 -9.48 16.88
CA ILE A 391 -11.72 -8.31 16.72
C ILE A 391 -11.21 -8.23 15.28
N LEU A 392 -10.77 -9.33 14.70
CA LEU A 392 -10.16 -9.38 13.37
C LEU A 392 -11.16 -9.17 12.24
N VAL A 393 -12.41 -9.65 12.38
CA VAL A 393 -13.40 -9.64 11.29
C VAL A 393 -14.50 -8.60 11.46
N ASP A 394 -14.55 -7.88 12.61
CA ASP A 394 -15.53 -6.83 12.88
C ASP A 394 -14.90 -5.57 13.48
N PHE A 395 -14.46 -5.59 14.75
CA PHE A 395 -13.99 -4.36 15.42
C PHE A 395 -12.76 -3.72 14.78
N ARG A 396 -11.83 -4.53 14.26
CA ARG A 396 -10.60 -4.11 13.59
C ARG A 396 -10.43 -4.76 12.22
N VAL A 397 -11.53 -5.02 11.55
CA VAL A 397 -11.56 -5.68 10.24
C VAL A 397 -10.73 -4.97 9.17
N PHE A 398 -10.51 -3.67 9.31
CA PHE A 398 -9.67 -2.90 8.38
C PHE A 398 -8.21 -3.38 8.39
N ASP A 399 -7.70 -3.81 9.55
CA ASP A 399 -6.35 -4.39 9.65
C ASP A 399 -6.27 -5.68 8.83
N THR A 400 -7.24 -6.59 9.00
CA THR A 400 -7.30 -7.86 8.26
C THR A 400 -7.50 -7.64 6.75
N PHE A 401 -8.29 -6.64 6.36
CA PHE A 401 -8.42 -6.26 4.94
C PHE A 401 -7.08 -5.76 4.37
N GLY A 402 -6.33 -4.98 5.15
CA GLY A 402 -4.98 -4.55 4.81
C GLY A 402 -4.00 -5.74 4.66
N GLU A 403 -4.06 -6.71 5.57
CA GLU A 403 -3.26 -7.94 5.51
C GLU A 403 -3.54 -8.76 4.25
N LEU A 404 -4.80 -8.88 3.84
CA LEU A 404 -5.19 -9.53 2.58
C LEU A 404 -4.59 -8.85 1.35
N ILE A 405 -4.64 -7.51 1.32
CA ILE A 405 -4.06 -6.72 0.24
C ILE A 405 -2.55 -6.94 0.18
N VAL A 406 -1.86 -6.89 1.33
CA VAL A 406 -0.41 -7.13 1.40
C VAL A 406 -0.05 -8.54 0.95
N LEU A 407 -0.81 -9.55 1.37
CA LEU A 407 -0.59 -10.94 0.96
C LEU A 407 -0.76 -11.10 -0.56
N GLY A 408 -1.80 -10.51 -1.13
CA GLY A 408 -2.04 -10.49 -2.58
C GLY A 408 -0.92 -9.80 -3.34
N ILE A 409 -0.46 -8.63 -2.88
CA ILE A 409 0.65 -7.88 -3.48
C ILE A 409 1.95 -8.70 -3.39
N ALA A 410 2.22 -9.35 -2.25
CA ALA A 410 3.42 -10.17 -2.08
C ALA A 410 3.44 -11.35 -3.05
N ALA A 411 2.31 -12.03 -3.24
CA ALA A 411 2.19 -13.16 -4.16
C ALA A 411 2.38 -12.72 -5.62
N ILE A 412 1.73 -11.63 -6.04
CA ILE A 412 1.88 -11.06 -7.39
C ILE A 412 3.30 -10.51 -7.59
N GLY A 413 3.88 -9.88 -6.57
CA GLY A 413 5.26 -9.39 -6.59
C GLY A 413 6.27 -10.51 -6.81
N ALA A 414 6.09 -11.66 -6.13
CA ALA A 414 6.92 -12.84 -6.35
C ALA A 414 6.81 -13.37 -7.78
N LEU A 415 5.58 -13.42 -8.34
CA LEU A 415 5.35 -13.78 -9.74
C LEU A 415 6.12 -12.85 -10.69
N CYS A 416 5.99 -11.53 -10.53
CA CYS A 416 6.66 -10.53 -11.36
C CYS A 416 8.19 -10.63 -11.28
N LEU A 417 8.73 -10.88 -10.08
CA LEU A 417 10.18 -11.04 -9.89
C LEU A 417 10.69 -12.29 -10.62
N MET A 418 9.98 -13.40 -10.55
CA MET A 418 10.37 -14.64 -11.22
C MET A 418 10.26 -14.53 -12.74
N ASP A 419 9.23 -13.89 -13.26
CA ASP A 419 9.10 -13.61 -14.70
C ASP A 419 10.19 -12.66 -15.19
N GLY A 420 10.57 -11.65 -14.42
CA GLY A 420 11.70 -10.78 -14.71
C GLY A 420 13.04 -11.54 -14.80
N MET A 421 13.26 -12.51 -13.94
CA MET A 421 14.46 -13.35 -13.97
C MET A 421 14.51 -14.23 -15.23
N ARG A 422 13.39 -14.79 -15.67
CA ARG A 422 13.26 -15.56 -16.91
C ARG A 422 13.59 -14.71 -18.15
N ALA A 423 13.09 -13.49 -18.20
CA ALA A 423 13.30 -12.57 -19.32
C ALA A 423 14.77 -12.15 -19.50
N HIS A 424 15.59 -12.17 -18.44
CA HIS A 424 17.00 -11.78 -18.49
C HIS A 424 17.96 -12.95 -18.75
N GLY A 425 17.45 -14.15 -19.02
CA GLY A 425 18.28 -15.30 -19.44
C GLY A 425 19.38 -15.70 -18.44
N THR A 426 19.19 -15.40 -17.15
CA THR A 426 20.09 -15.89 -16.10
C THR A 426 19.98 -17.41 -16.04
N THR A 427 20.89 -18.09 -16.73
CA THR A 427 21.12 -19.53 -16.57
C THR A 427 21.46 -19.75 -15.09
N MET A 428 20.47 -20.17 -14.31
CA MET A 428 20.75 -20.67 -12.98
C MET A 428 21.71 -21.83 -13.11
N THR A 429 22.86 -21.72 -12.49
CA THR A 429 23.90 -22.72 -12.39
C THR A 429 23.27 -24.09 -12.16
N GLN A 430 23.67 -25.08 -12.94
CA GLN A 430 23.25 -26.47 -12.86
C GLN A 430 23.23 -26.97 -11.41
N GLY A 431 22.14 -26.75 -10.72
CA GLY A 431 21.83 -27.41 -9.46
C GLY A 431 21.43 -28.84 -9.79
N LEU A 432 21.97 -29.78 -9.04
CA LEU A 432 21.75 -31.20 -9.07
C LEU A 432 20.42 -31.61 -9.70
N THR A 433 20.48 -32.29 -10.83
CA THR A 433 19.35 -32.95 -11.48
C THR A 433 18.83 -34.04 -10.54
N TYR A 434 17.95 -33.65 -9.61
CA TYR A 434 17.12 -34.64 -8.93
C TYR A 434 16.14 -35.19 -9.96
N ARG A 435 16.44 -36.34 -10.55
CA ARG A 435 15.43 -37.16 -11.21
C ARG A 435 14.41 -37.52 -10.15
N PHE A 436 13.23 -36.90 -10.24
CA PHE A 436 12.07 -37.34 -9.48
C PHE A 436 11.77 -38.78 -9.88
N ASN A 437 12.21 -39.73 -9.09
CA ASN A 437 11.63 -41.06 -9.11
C ASN A 437 10.13 -40.90 -8.79
N PRO A 438 9.25 -41.61 -9.51
CA PRO A 438 7.83 -41.55 -9.22
C PRO A 438 7.63 -41.80 -7.73
N SER A 439 6.90 -40.91 -7.07
CA SER A 439 6.64 -40.99 -5.63
C SER A 439 6.14 -42.39 -5.26
N PRO A 440 6.60 -43.00 -4.18
CA PRO A 440 6.16 -44.34 -3.75
C PRO A 440 4.64 -44.44 -3.75
N LEU A 441 4.11 -45.59 -4.18
CA LEU A 441 2.66 -45.81 -4.28
C LEU A 441 1.94 -45.50 -2.96
N MET A 442 2.53 -45.88 -1.84
CA MET A 442 2.03 -45.56 -0.48
C MET A 442 1.81 -44.06 -0.28
N LEU A 443 2.79 -43.23 -0.68
CA LEU A 443 2.70 -41.77 -0.53
C LEU A 443 1.57 -41.18 -1.39
N ARG A 444 1.36 -41.69 -2.61
CA ARG A 444 0.26 -41.27 -3.48
C ARG A 444 -1.11 -41.61 -2.90
N ILE A 445 -1.26 -42.84 -2.38
CA ILE A 445 -2.52 -43.26 -1.75
C ILE A 445 -2.78 -42.42 -0.50
N THR A 446 -1.79 -42.23 0.35
CA THR A 446 -1.93 -41.39 1.55
C THR A 446 -2.30 -39.96 1.20
N ALA A 447 -1.64 -39.34 0.23
CA ALA A 447 -1.96 -37.99 -0.22
C ALA A 447 -3.40 -37.87 -0.74
N SER A 448 -3.89 -38.86 -1.50
CA SER A 448 -5.26 -38.85 -2.03
C SER A 448 -6.33 -38.92 -0.94
N TRP A 449 -6.05 -39.54 0.21
CA TRP A 449 -6.96 -39.57 1.37
C TRP A 449 -6.84 -38.32 2.24
N ILE A 450 -5.63 -37.75 2.36
CA ILE A 450 -5.39 -36.54 3.15
C ILE A 450 -6.17 -35.34 2.59
N LEU A 451 -6.28 -35.19 1.27
CA LEU A 451 -6.94 -34.04 0.67
C LEU A 451 -8.41 -33.89 1.09
N PRO A 452 -9.31 -34.90 0.88
CA PRO A 452 -10.71 -34.75 1.27
C PRO A 452 -10.87 -34.60 2.79
N LEU A 453 -10.04 -35.31 3.59
CA LEU A 453 -10.07 -35.16 5.05
C LEU A 453 -9.68 -33.75 5.49
N ALA A 454 -8.61 -33.21 4.93
CA ALA A 454 -8.15 -31.85 5.24
C ALA A 454 -9.17 -30.78 4.79
N LEU A 455 -9.85 -30.99 3.67
CA LEU A 455 -10.92 -30.09 3.21
C LEU A 455 -12.11 -30.10 4.18
N VAL A 456 -12.52 -31.27 4.69
CA VAL A 456 -13.58 -31.37 5.70
C VAL A 456 -13.15 -30.64 6.99
N VAL A 457 -11.92 -30.89 7.48
CA VAL A 457 -11.38 -30.23 8.67
C VAL A 457 -11.28 -28.71 8.45
N SER A 458 -10.79 -28.28 7.29
CA SER A 458 -10.69 -26.88 6.95
C SER A 458 -12.06 -26.21 6.95
N THR A 459 -13.07 -26.81 6.30
CA THR A 459 -14.44 -26.31 6.29
C THR A 459 -15.02 -26.22 7.69
N TYR A 460 -14.77 -27.23 8.52
CA TYR A 460 -15.20 -27.22 9.93
C TYR A 460 -14.56 -26.08 10.72
N ILE A 461 -13.24 -25.88 10.58
CA ILE A 461 -12.50 -24.81 11.26
C ILE A 461 -12.94 -23.44 10.76
N PHE A 462 -13.25 -23.31 9.45
CA PHE A 462 -13.82 -22.11 8.88
C PHE A 462 -15.17 -21.76 9.50
N MET A 463 -16.11 -22.69 9.48
CA MET A 463 -17.48 -22.47 9.96
C MET A 463 -17.56 -22.20 11.47
N ARG A 464 -16.66 -22.77 12.25
CA ARG A 464 -16.65 -22.57 13.72
C ARG A 464 -15.91 -21.29 14.16
N GLY A 465 -15.12 -20.64 13.29
CA GLY A 465 -14.17 -19.57 13.64
C GLY A 465 -14.78 -18.40 14.41
N HIS A 466 -16.06 -18.10 14.17
CA HIS A 466 -16.76 -17.01 14.85
C HIS A 466 -17.06 -17.28 16.34
N ASN A 467 -17.16 -18.54 16.73
CA ASN A 467 -17.50 -18.94 18.11
C ASN A 467 -16.40 -19.71 18.82
N TYR A 468 -15.52 -20.37 18.08
CA TYR A 468 -14.42 -21.21 18.59
C TYR A 468 -13.13 -20.88 17.83
N PRO A 469 -11.97 -21.30 18.33
CA PRO A 469 -10.71 -21.13 17.62
C PRO A 469 -10.77 -21.62 16.17
N GLY A 470 -10.39 -20.76 15.21
CA GLY A 470 -10.51 -21.04 13.78
C GLY A 470 -10.55 -19.77 12.93
N GLY A 471 -11.33 -19.82 11.83
CA GLY A 471 -11.53 -18.72 10.90
C GLY A 471 -10.93 -18.96 9.54
N GLY A 472 -11.16 -18.01 8.60
CA GLY A 472 -10.81 -18.14 7.19
C GLY A 472 -9.32 -18.24 6.94
N PHE A 473 -8.51 -17.53 7.70
CA PHE A 473 -7.05 -17.55 7.53
C PHE A 473 -6.47 -18.94 7.86
N ILE A 474 -6.81 -19.49 9.01
CA ILE A 474 -6.34 -20.82 9.44
C ILE A 474 -6.87 -21.90 8.50
N ALA A 475 -8.16 -21.87 8.20
CA ALA A 475 -8.78 -22.80 7.27
C ALA A 475 -8.17 -22.73 5.87
N GLY A 476 -7.90 -21.53 5.37
CA GLY A 476 -7.21 -21.30 4.10
C GLY A 476 -5.82 -21.93 4.06
N LEU A 477 -5.04 -21.76 5.11
CA LEU A 477 -3.71 -22.39 5.23
C LEU A 477 -3.78 -23.91 5.29
N ILE A 478 -4.76 -24.50 6.00
CA ILE A 478 -4.94 -25.97 6.05
C ILE A 478 -5.27 -26.49 4.65
N THR A 479 -6.16 -25.81 3.92
CA THR A 479 -6.46 -26.17 2.53
C THR A 479 -5.23 -26.03 1.63
N ALA A 480 -4.52 -24.92 1.73
CA ALA A 480 -3.28 -24.72 0.98
C ALA A 480 -2.27 -25.82 1.27
N MET A 481 -2.09 -26.20 2.54
CA MET A 481 -1.19 -27.27 2.96
C MET A 481 -1.58 -28.63 2.35
N ALA A 482 -2.87 -28.95 2.30
CA ALA A 482 -3.35 -30.18 1.66
C ALA A 482 -3.06 -30.18 0.15
N LEU A 483 -3.25 -29.03 -0.51
CA LEU A 483 -2.91 -28.86 -1.93
C LEU A 483 -1.40 -28.91 -2.17
N ILE A 484 -0.58 -28.35 -1.29
CA ILE A 484 0.88 -28.44 -1.33
C ILE A 484 1.33 -29.90 -1.30
N ILE A 485 0.74 -30.72 -0.44
CA ILE A 485 1.04 -32.16 -0.37
C ILE A 485 0.75 -32.81 -1.72
N GLN A 486 -0.37 -32.47 -2.39
CA GLN A 486 -0.64 -32.96 -3.74
C GLN A 486 0.44 -32.52 -4.75
N TYR A 487 0.88 -31.25 -4.68
CA TYR A 487 1.95 -30.73 -5.53
C TYR A 487 3.26 -31.50 -5.38
N ILE A 488 3.64 -31.81 -4.13
CA ILE A 488 4.87 -32.55 -3.83
C ILE A 488 4.77 -34.00 -4.29
N VAL A 489 3.62 -34.65 -4.10
CA VAL A 489 3.45 -36.10 -4.33
C VAL A 489 3.12 -36.42 -5.79
N LEU A 490 2.25 -35.66 -6.43
CA LEU A 490 1.78 -35.90 -7.79
C LEU A 490 2.57 -35.13 -8.84
N GLY A 491 3.29 -34.08 -8.42
CA GLY A 491 3.92 -33.11 -9.29
C GLY A 491 2.94 -32.01 -9.74
N GLN A 492 3.50 -30.89 -10.18
CA GLN A 492 2.77 -29.67 -10.53
C GLN A 492 1.65 -29.94 -11.54
N GLU A 493 1.96 -30.56 -12.65
CA GLU A 493 1.01 -30.75 -13.77
C GLU A 493 -0.23 -31.57 -13.38
N GLN A 494 -0.04 -32.65 -12.60
CA GLN A 494 -1.17 -33.47 -12.16
C GLN A 494 -2.00 -32.78 -11.07
N ALA A 495 -1.33 -32.09 -10.13
CA ALA A 495 -2.01 -31.33 -9.09
C ALA A 495 -2.84 -30.18 -9.68
N GLU A 496 -2.31 -29.44 -10.65
CA GLU A 496 -3.03 -28.36 -11.35
C GLU A 496 -4.22 -28.90 -12.15
N ARG A 497 -4.09 -30.05 -12.77
CA ARG A 497 -5.22 -30.72 -13.47
C ARG A 497 -6.34 -31.09 -12.50
N MET A 498 -6.04 -31.57 -11.30
CA MET A 498 -7.04 -31.90 -10.28
C MET A 498 -7.84 -30.68 -9.82
N ILE A 499 -7.21 -29.52 -9.75
CA ILE A 499 -7.83 -28.27 -9.30
C ILE A 499 -8.53 -27.55 -10.48
N GLY A 500 -8.33 -28.03 -11.72
CA GLY A 500 -8.84 -27.38 -12.94
C GLY A 500 -8.00 -26.17 -13.38
N ALA A 501 -6.80 -26.02 -12.84
CA ALA A 501 -5.85 -24.94 -13.18
C ALA A 501 -5.19 -25.20 -14.53
N ARG A 502 -5.96 -25.09 -15.63
CA ARG A 502 -5.40 -25.24 -17.00
C ARG A 502 -4.59 -24.04 -17.48
N SER A 503 -4.64 -22.94 -16.79
CA SER A 503 -3.80 -21.76 -17.03
C SER A 503 -3.32 -21.20 -15.69
N GLY A 504 -2.06 -20.77 -15.60
CA GLY A 504 -1.46 -20.22 -14.37
C GLY A 504 -2.18 -19.03 -13.75
N ARG A 505 -3.21 -18.50 -14.42
CA ARG A 505 -4.05 -17.38 -13.95
C ARG A 505 -5.10 -17.76 -12.90
N LEU A 506 -5.31 -19.06 -12.63
CA LEU A 506 -6.38 -19.46 -11.69
C LEU A 506 -6.13 -18.92 -10.27
N TYR A 507 -4.88 -18.95 -9.82
CA TYR A 507 -4.51 -18.46 -8.50
C TYR A 507 -4.62 -16.95 -8.37
N GLU A 508 -4.29 -16.21 -9.43
CA GLU A 508 -4.51 -14.76 -9.52
C GLU A 508 -6.01 -14.42 -9.43
N ILE A 509 -6.86 -15.21 -10.10
CA ILE A 509 -8.31 -15.07 -10.03
C ILE A 509 -8.82 -15.35 -8.61
N TRP A 510 -8.28 -16.34 -7.90
CA TRP A 510 -8.65 -16.62 -6.51
C TRP A 510 -8.26 -15.44 -5.61
N ILE A 511 -7.05 -14.90 -5.74
CA ILE A 511 -6.63 -13.71 -4.98
C ILE A 511 -7.57 -12.54 -5.28
N GLY A 512 -7.82 -12.25 -6.55
CA GLY A 512 -8.70 -11.16 -6.97
C GLY A 512 -10.14 -11.34 -6.51
N SER A 513 -10.69 -12.57 -6.61
CA SER A 513 -12.05 -12.85 -6.14
C SER A 513 -12.19 -12.75 -4.64
N GLY A 514 -11.21 -13.26 -3.87
CA GLY A 514 -11.20 -13.15 -2.42
C GLY A 514 -11.15 -11.71 -1.94
N LEU A 515 -10.27 -10.89 -2.50
CA LEU A 515 -10.20 -9.44 -2.24
C LEU A 515 -11.50 -8.72 -2.62
N THR A 516 -12.11 -9.11 -3.75
CA THR A 516 -13.39 -8.54 -4.21
C THR A 516 -14.51 -8.88 -3.25
N ILE A 517 -14.63 -10.14 -2.80
CA ILE A 517 -15.62 -10.57 -1.81
C ILE A 517 -15.46 -9.77 -0.51
N ALA A 518 -14.24 -9.69 0.02
CA ALA A 518 -13.96 -8.94 1.23
C ALA A 518 -14.28 -7.43 1.08
N GLY A 519 -13.91 -6.82 -0.06
CA GLY A 519 -14.23 -5.43 -0.36
C GLY A 519 -15.72 -5.17 -0.53
N LEU A 520 -16.43 -6.05 -1.24
CA LEU A 520 -17.88 -5.94 -1.42
C LEU A 520 -18.64 -6.09 -0.10
N THR A 521 -18.17 -6.94 0.81
CA THR A 521 -18.75 -7.06 2.16
C THR A 521 -18.65 -5.72 2.89
N GLY A 522 -17.52 -5.01 2.74
CA GLY A 522 -17.34 -3.68 3.31
C GLY A 522 -18.26 -2.63 2.69
N ILE A 523 -18.41 -2.63 1.36
CA ILE A 523 -19.30 -1.71 0.64
C ILE A 523 -20.76 -1.99 0.99
N ALA A 524 -21.13 -3.26 1.20
CA ALA A 524 -22.48 -3.64 1.57
C ALA A 524 -22.98 -2.92 2.83
N ALA A 525 -22.11 -2.60 3.79
CA ALA A 525 -22.46 -1.85 5.00
C ALA A 525 -23.06 -0.46 4.69
N TRP A 526 -22.67 0.19 3.60
CA TRP A 526 -23.19 1.50 3.19
C TRP A 526 -24.68 1.48 2.82
N PHE A 527 -25.18 0.37 2.31
CA PHE A 527 -26.61 0.24 1.98
C PHE A 527 -27.51 0.34 3.22
N TRP A 528 -26.94 0.10 4.41
CA TRP A 528 -27.62 0.25 5.69
C TRP A 528 -27.14 1.47 6.47
N SER A 529 -26.52 2.45 5.80
CA SER A 529 -26.01 3.68 6.41
C SER A 529 -25.03 3.41 7.56
N ARG A 530 -24.25 2.35 7.46
CA ARG A 530 -23.21 1.97 8.42
C ARG A 530 -21.81 2.29 7.87
N PRO A 531 -20.82 2.51 8.73
CA PRO A 531 -19.43 2.67 8.29
C PRO A 531 -18.96 1.48 7.44
N PHE A 532 -17.96 1.72 6.57
CA PHE A 532 -17.33 0.68 5.76
C PHE A 532 -16.84 -0.48 6.63
N LEU A 533 -17.09 -1.72 6.18
CA LEU A 533 -16.72 -2.96 6.88
C LEU A 533 -17.45 -3.22 8.22
N THR A 534 -18.50 -2.49 8.54
CA THR A 534 -19.32 -2.83 9.71
C THR A 534 -20.05 -4.15 9.46
N SER A 535 -19.90 -5.13 10.37
CA SER A 535 -20.62 -6.39 10.26
C SER A 535 -22.07 -6.26 10.76
N ALA A 536 -22.91 -7.16 10.24
CA ALA A 536 -24.26 -7.36 10.72
C ALA A 536 -24.47 -8.85 11.00
N HIS A 537 -25.21 -9.18 12.04
CA HIS A 537 -25.53 -10.57 12.39
C HIS A 537 -27.03 -10.76 12.61
N ILE A 538 -27.51 -11.94 12.24
CA ILE A 538 -28.90 -12.34 12.42
C ILE A 538 -28.95 -13.80 12.87
N TYR A 539 -29.90 -14.10 13.73
CA TYR A 539 -30.19 -15.47 14.14
C TYR A 539 -31.35 -16.00 13.28
N VAL A 540 -31.12 -17.10 12.58
CA VAL A 540 -32.13 -17.78 11.76
C VAL A 540 -32.34 -19.16 12.33
N GLU A 541 -33.60 -19.58 12.47
CA GLU A 541 -33.99 -20.93 12.94
C GLU A 541 -34.58 -21.74 11.78
N PRO A 542 -33.77 -22.36 10.91
CA PRO A 542 -34.30 -23.25 9.87
C PRO A 542 -34.89 -24.50 10.49
N PRO A 543 -36.02 -25.01 9.96
CA PRO A 543 -36.69 -26.17 10.47
C PRO A 543 -35.85 -27.41 10.30
N LEU A 544 -34.95 -27.87 10.91
CA LEU A 544 -34.06 -29.04 10.88
C LEU A 544 -32.63 -28.77 11.36
N LEU A 545 -32.18 -27.53 11.38
CA LEU A 545 -30.77 -27.18 11.65
C LEU A 545 -30.60 -26.44 12.97
N GLY A 546 -31.71 -26.09 13.69
CA GLY A 546 -31.65 -25.37 14.96
C GLY A 546 -31.28 -23.90 14.78
N LYS A 547 -30.88 -23.21 15.84
CA LYS A 547 -30.45 -21.81 15.81
C LYS A 547 -29.14 -21.66 15.07
N MET A 548 -29.16 -21.07 13.89
CA MET A 548 -27.97 -20.72 13.12
C MET A 548 -27.71 -19.22 13.25
N HIS A 549 -26.50 -18.90 13.59
CA HIS A 549 -26.00 -17.53 13.60
C HIS A 549 -25.36 -17.21 12.25
N LEU A 550 -25.95 -16.28 11.51
CA LEU A 550 -25.41 -15.78 10.24
C LEU A 550 -24.86 -14.37 10.46
N ALA A 551 -23.58 -14.20 10.25
CA ALA A 551 -22.92 -12.90 10.30
C ALA A 551 -22.30 -12.57 8.95
N SER A 552 -22.41 -11.32 8.51
CA SER A 552 -21.72 -10.84 7.31
C SER A 552 -20.20 -10.97 7.42
N ALA A 553 -19.67 -10.99 8.64
CA ALA A 553 -18.28 -11.31 8.96
C ALA A 553 -17.81 -12.64 8.38
N VAL A 554 -18.70 -13.66 8.27
CA VAL A 554 -18.37 -14.97 7.67
C VAL A 554 -18.13 -14.82 6.16
N VAL A 555 -18.86 -13.91 5.48
CA VAL A 555 -18.65 -13.66 4.04
C VAL A 555 -17.31 -12.94 3.82
N PHE A 556 -16.96 -11.99 4.70
CA PHE A 556 -15.64 -11.38 4.70
C PHE A 556 -14.55 -12.43 4.91
N ASP A 557 -14.72 -13.30 5.89
CA ASP A 557 -13.79 -14.39 6.24
C ASP A 557 -13.65 -15.42 5.10
N LEU A 558 -14.70 -15.63 4.29
CA LEU A 558 -14.61 -16.40 3.04
C LEU A 558 -13.68 -15.73 2.02
N GLY A 559 -13.72 -14.41 1.91
CA GLY A 559 -12.77 -13.64 1.11
C GLY A 559 -11.33 -13.84 1.58
N VAL A 560 -11.11 -13.85 2.91
CA VAL A 560 -9.82 -14.18 3.54
C VAL A 560 -9.37 -15.58 3.13
N TYR A 561 -10.22 -16.58 3.32
CA TYR A 561 -9.95 -17.97 2.98
C TYR A 561 -9.48 -18.13 1.53
N ILE A 562 -10.23 -17.59 0.57
CA ILE A 562 -9.93 -17.73 -0.86
C ILE A 562 -8.61 -17.03 -1.21
N THR A 563 -8.37 -15.84 -0.65
CA THR A 563 -7.13 -15.08 -0.89
C THR A 563 -5.91 -15.83 -0.35
N VAL A 564 -5.99 -16.38 0.85
CA VAL A 564 -4.90 -17.13 1.49
C VAL A 564 -4.55 -18.38 0.68
N VAL A 565 -5.57 -19.15 0.24
CA VAL A 565 -5.34 -20.32 -0.61
C VAL A 565 -4.70 -19.90 -1.93
N GLY A 566 -5.27 -18.87 -2.59
CA GLY A 566 -4.77 -18.36 -3.88
C GLY A 566 -3.33 -17.87 -3.79
N ALA A 567 -3.00 -17.06 -2.79
CA ALA A 567 -1.66 -16.50 -2.61
C ALA A 567 -0.61 -17.59 -2.32
N THR A 568 -0.94 -18.52 -1.42
CA THR A 568 -0.04 -19.62 -1.05
C THR A 568 0.21 -20.53 -2.26
N MET A 569 -0.83 -20.88 -3.01
CA MET A 569 -0.71 -21.73 -4.18
C MET A 569 0.02 -21.03 -5.33
N LEU A 570 -0.17 -19.72 -5.51
CA LEU A 570 0.58 -18.93 -6.50
C LEU A 570 2.08 -18.98 -6.19
N LEU A 571 2.49 -18.75 -4.94
CA LEU A 571 3.88 -18.79 -4.52
C LEU A 571 4.52 -20.15 -4.82
N ILE A 572 3.81 -21.24 -4.54
CA ILE A 572 4.30 -22.61 -4.80
C ILE A 572 4.37 -22.92 -6.28
N SER A 573 3.35 -22.54 -7.05
CA SER A 573 3.33 -22.71 -8.50
C SER A 573 4.49 -22.00 -9.17
N VAL A 574 4.75 -20.74 -8.77
CA VAL A 574 5.86 -19.93 -9.29
C VAL A 574 7.22 -20.55 -8.98
N LEU A 575 7.42 -21.06 -7.75
CA LEU A 575 8.65 -21.76 -7.37
C LEU A 575 8.81 -23.12 -8.06
N GLY A 576 7.70 -23.84 -8.27
CA GLY A 576 7.68 -25.13 -8.97
C GLY A 576 8.03 -25.01 -10.45
N ASP A 577 7.47 -24.02 -11.12
CA ASP A 577 7.64 -23.79 -12.57
C ASP A 577 9.06 -23.32 -12.94
N SER A 578 9.75 -22.62 -12.05
CA SER A 578 11.15 -22.26 -12.23
C SER A 578 12.07 -23.50 -12.39
N ARG A 579 11.64 -24.67 -11.89
CA ARG A 579 12.36 -25.94 -12.09
C ARG A 579 12.20 -26.51 -13.50
N HIS A 580 11.00 -26.38 -14.11
CA HIS A 580 10.74 -26.93 -15.45
C HIS A 580 11.44 -26.15 -16.54
N SER A 581 11.54 -24.84 -16.44
CA SER A 581 12.24 -24.00 -17.43
C SER A 581 13.77 -24.25 -17.47
N SER A 582 14.36 -24.69 -16.35
CA SER A 582 15.78 -25.07 -16.31
C SER A 582 16.08 -26.45 -16.97
N MET A 583 15.05 -27.28 -17.18
CA MET A 583 15.21 -28.62 -17.81
C MET A 583 14.95 -28.63 -19.33
N SER A 584 14.32 -27.60 -19.88
CA SER A 584 13.95 -27.49 -21.31
C SER A 584 14.95 -26.70 -22.16
N GLY A 585 16.18 -26.52 -21.70
CA GLY A 585 17.28 -26.01 -22.53
C GLY A 585 17.48 -26.88 -23.75
N PRO A 586 17.80 -26.33 -24.96
CA PRO A 586 17.98 -27.09 -26.16
C PRO A 586 19.09 -28.12 -25.96
N ILE A 587 18.77 -29.38 -26.24
CA ILE A 587 19.77 -30.46 -26.32
C ILE A 587 20.80 -30.00 -27.35
N PRO A 588 22.11 -29.89 -27.03
CA PRO A 588 23.10 -29.61 -28.04
C PRO A 588 23.05 -30.74 -29.06
N ASN A 589 22.67 -30.42 -30.29
CA ASN A 589 22.81 -31.37 -31.40
C ASN A 589 24.26 -31.79 -31.44
N GLY A 590 24.51 -33.04 -31.07
CA GLY A 590 25.79 -33.65 -31.23
C GLY A 590 26.14 -33.69 -32.73
N ASP A 591 27.10 -32.87 -33.11
CA ASP A 591 27.77 -32.99 -34.39
C ASP A 591 28.45 -34.37 -34.48
N LYS A 592 28.09 -35.06 -35.56
CA LYS A 592 28.74 -36.26 -36.01
C LYS A 592 30.14 -35.96 -36.56
#